data_ba7bcf037f006df9d2705d72c23f1c3e
#
_entry.id   ba7bcf037f006df9d2705d72c23f1c3e
#
_cell.length_a   1.000
_cell.length_b   1.000
_cell.length_c   1.000
_cell.angle_alpha   90.00
_cell.angle_beta   90.00
_cell.angle_gamma   90.00
#
_symmetry.space_group_name_H-M   'P 1'
#
loop_
_entity.id
_entity.type
_entity.pdbx_description
1 polymer ?
#
loop_
_entity_poly.entity_id
_entity_poly.type
_entity_poly.pdbx_seq_one_letter_code
_entity_poly.pdbx_strand_id
1 'polypeptide(L)'
;DTDRSRGLGDVYKRQDLDVSLRRLLKGRFELGMFDPDERVPYSKIPYSVVESPEHIAKALDMARKSIVLLKNKNNMLPLDKNIKKIAVVGPNAADSTMLWANYNGFPTKTVTIVEGIRNKVPNAEVIYELGCNHTADFVVTDLGSHVSSTAGQGFASEFFNNTEFEGTPAYKGLAKELHYTTGGNTQFAPNVNLTNFTARFTGEFESPIDGPVEFKLSGNDAFRLYIDTAKVAEVWENEYGAEKLYTLNAKKGEKYPIKIEYMQRTGSADLNFTVGVRTPVDFQATASKVKDLSLIHI
;
A
#
# COMPACT_ATOMS: atom_id res chain seq x y z
N ASP A 1 -29.00 2.78 46.45
CA ASP A 1 -28.88 3.22 45.06
C ASP A 1 -28.73 2.12 44.01
N THR A 2 -28.95 0.90 44.43
CA THR A 2 -28.91 -0.30 43.58
C THR A 2 -30.23 -0.60 42.88
N ASP A 3 -31.27 0.19 43.16
CA ASP A 3 -32.63 -0.08 42.69
C ASP A 3 -32.94 0.51 41.30
N ARG A 4 -31.98 1.17 40.64
CA ARG A 4 -32.15 1.75 39.31
C ARG A 4 -31.68 0.88 38.16
N SER A 5 -31.07 -0.27 38.41
CA SER A 5 -30.64 -1.20 37.39
C SER A 5 -31.58 -2.41 37.24
N ARG A 6 -32.88 -2.15 37.25
CA ARG A 6 -33.92 -3.17 37.05
C ARG A 6 -33.91 -3.82 35.68
N GLY A 7 -32.94 -4.48 35.32
CA GLY A 7 -32.80 -5.21 34.07
C GLY A 7 -31.38 -5.72 33.86
N LEU A 8 -30.43 -5.19 34.60
CA LEU A 8 -29.03 -5.60 34.54
C LEU A 8 -28.51 -6.10 35.90
N GLY A 9 -29.28 -5.93 36.99
CA GLY A 9 -28.87 -6.30 38.35
C GLY A 9 -28.59 -7.77 38.56
N ASP A 10 -29.17 -8.63 37.75
CA ASP A 10 -28.95 -10.08 37.80
C ASP A 10 -27.87 -10.56 36.80
N VAL A 11 -27.35 -9.68 35.92
CA VAL A 11 -26.46 -10.09 34.86
C VAL A 11 -25.03 -10.24 35.35
N TYR A 12 -24.59 -9.38 36.28
CA TYR A 12 -23.21 -9.44 36.81
C TYR A 12 -23.18 -9.21 38.31
N LYS A 13 -22.74 -10.22 39.05
CA LYS A 13 -22.38 -10.04 40.44
C LYS A 13 -20.97 -9.45 40.54
N ARG A 14 -20.72 -8.61 41.53
CA ARG A 14 -19.41 -8.01 41.79
C ARG A 14 -18.31 -9.08 41.83
N GLN A 15 -18.60 -10.26 42.36
CA GLN A 15 -17.64 -11.36 42.43
C GLN A 15 -17.18 -11.82 41.05
N ASP A 16 -18.07 -11.87 40.06
CA ASP A 16 -17.74 -12.27 38.68
C ASP A 16 -16.86 -11.21 38.00
N LEU A 17 -17.19 -9.94 38.24
CA LEU A 17 -16.33 -8.81 37.79
C LEU A 17 -14.96 -8.85 38.46
N ASP A 18 -14.91 -9.10 39.76
CA ASP A 18 -13.64 -9.15 40.50
C ASP A 18 -12.75 -10.31 40.01
N VAL A 19 -13.33 -11.46 39.64
CA VAL A 19 -12.58 -12.58 39.04
C VAL A 19 -11.97 -12.18 37.70
N SER A 20 -12.74 -11.54 36.84
CA SER A 20 -12.26 -11.10 35.51
C SER A 20 -11.21 -9.98 35.66
N LEU A 21 -11.46 -9.01 36.53
CA LEU A 21 -10.54 -7.92 36.82
C LEU A 21 -9.22 -8.45 37.40
N ARG A 22 -9.27 -9.41 38.34
CA ARG A 22 -8.07 -10.03 38.92
C ARG A 22 -7.21 -10.72 37.89
N ARG A 23 -7.83 -11.42 36.92
CA ARG A 23 -7.11 -12.05 35.80
C ARG A 23 -6.40 -11.02 34.92
N LEU A 24 -7.12 -9.95 34.59
CA LEU A 24 -6.58 -8.85 33.80
C LEU A 24 -5.41 -8.14 34.51
N LEU A 25 -5.63 -7.77 35.77
CA LEU A 25 -4.62 -7.06 36.56
C LEU A 25 -3.40 -7.93 36.85
N LYS A 26 -3.58 -9.25 37.06
CA LYS A 26 -2.46 -10.17 37.26
C LYS A 26 -1.44 -10.07 36.12
N GLY A 27 -1.88 -10.15 34.87
CA GLY A 27 -0.99 -10.01 33.71
C GLY A 27 -0.29 -8.64 33.66
N ARG A 28 -1.00 -7.56 34.01
CA ARG A 28 -0.40 -6.22 34.06
C ARG A 28 0.64 -6.09 35.16
N PHE A 29 0.38 -6.65 36.36
CA PHE A 29 1.37 -6.68 37.45
C PHE A 29 2.61 -7.51 37.09
N GLU A 30 2.41 -8.69 36.47
CA GLU A 30 3.50 -9.55 36.03
C GLU A 30 4.38 -8.88 34.96
N LEU A 31 3.80 -8.01 34.11
CA LEU A 31 4.52 -7.22 33.13
C LEU A 31 5.16 -5.94 33.69
N GLY A 32 4.94 -5.62 34.96
CA GLY A 32 5.47 -4.41 35.58
C GLY A 32 4.77 -3.11 35.14
N MET A 33 3.54 -3.18 34.58
CA MET A 33 2.86 -2.00 34.05
C MET A 33 2.50 -0.93 35.10
N PHE A 34 2.62 -1.26 36.37
CA PHE A 34 2.39 -0.35 37.50
C PHE A 34 3.70 0.02 38.23
N ASP A 35 4.82 -0.53 37.80
CA ASP A 35 6.13 -0.24 38.36
C ASP A 35 6.76 0.97 37.63
N PRO A 36 7.66 1.70 38.29
CA PRO A 36 8.49 2.70 37.61
C PRO A 36 9.31 2.08 36.46
N ASP A 37 9.46 2.81 35.36
CA ASP A 37 10.13 2.34 34.14
C ASP A 37 11.54 1.79 34.41
N GLU A 38 12.24 2.32 35.41
CA GLU A 38 13.58 1.89 35.80
C GLU A 38 13.61 0.45 36.30
N ARG A 39 12.48 -0.05 36.81
CA ARG A 39 12.33 -1.42 37.31
C ARG A 39 11.89 -2.41 36.24
N VAL A 40 11.33 -1.90 35.11
CA VAL A 40 10.79 -2.72 34.03
C VAL A 40 11.87 -2.98 32.99
N PRO A 41 12.38 -4.21 32.83
CA PRO A 41 13.44 -4.49 31.85
C PRO A 41 13.05 -4.14 30.42
N TYR A 42 11.78 -4.30 30.07
CA TYR A 42 11.24 -4.04 28.73
C TYR A 42 11.22 -2.57 28.35
N SER A 43 11.03 -1.66 29.32
CA SER A 43 11.05 -0.20 29.09
C SER A 43 12.43 0.31 28.63
N LYS A 44 13.47 -0.51 28.82
CA LYS A 44 14.86 -0.18 28.43
C LYS A 44 15.20 -0.62 27.01
N ILE A 45 14.29 -1.30 26.32
CA ILE A 45 14.51 -1.76 24.95
C ILE A 45 14.28 -0.56 24.03
N PRO A 46 15.31 -0.04 23.34
CA PRO A 46 15.15 1.11 22.46
C PRO A 46 14.41 0.72 21.20
N TYR A 47 13.69 1.68 20.61
CA TYR A 47 12.96 1.46 19.35
C TYR A 47 13.88 1.01 18.20
N SER A 48 15.16 1.38 18.22
CA SER A 48 16.16 0.96 17.23
C SER A 48 16.39 -0.55 17.13
N VAL A 49 15.85 -1.34 18.08
CA VAL A 49 15.84 -2.82 18.00
C VAL A 49 14.86 -3.32 16.95
N VAL A 50 13.80 -2.54 16.65
CA VAL A 50 12.86 -2.85 15.57
C VAL A 50 13.62 -2.79 14.23
N GLU A 51 13.46 -3.84 13.42
CA GLU A 51 14.20 -4.01 12.15
C GLU A 51 15.73 -3.90 12.25
N SER A 52 16.28 -4.17 13.43
CA SER A 52 17.74 -4.26 13.57
C SER A 52 18.33 -5.36 12.65
N PRO A 53 19.60 -5.25 12.24
CA PRO A 53 20.25 -6.27 11.41
C PRO A 53 20.13 -7.69 12.00
N GLU A 54 20.17 -7.83 13.32
CA GLU A 54 20.00 -9.09 14.03
C GLU A 54 18.58 -9.65 13.87
N HIS A 55 17.56 -8.81 13.98
CA HIS A 55 16.17 -9.22 13.79
C HIS A 55 15.88 -9.58 12.34
N ILE A 56 16.40 -8.82 11.37
CA ILE A 56 16.29 -9.15 9.94
C ILE A 56 16.98 -10.49 9.63
N ALA A 57 18.19 -10.73 10.18
CA ALA A 57 18.89 -12.01 10.03
C ALA A 57 18.10 -13.16 10.64
N LYS A 58 17.49 -12.95 11.81
CA LYS A 58 16.63 -13.95 12.45
C LYS A 58 15.38 -14.26 11.62
N ALA A 59 14.72 -13.24 11.07
CA ALA A 59 13.58 -13.44 10.19
C ALA A 59 13.95 -14.27 8.95
N LEU A 60 15.10 -13.99 8.33
CA LEU A 60 15.62 -14.78 7.21
C LEU A 60 15.94 -16.23 7.61
N ASP A 61 16.55 -16.46 8.79
CA ASP A 61 16.83 -17.80 9.30
C ASP A 61 15.54 -18.60 9.51
N MET A 62 14.52 -17.96 10.10
CA MET A 62 13.21 -18.58 10.32
C MET A 62 12.52 -18.91 8.98
N ALA A 63 12.56 -18.01 8.01
CA ALA A 63 12.01 -18.26 6.68
C ALA A 63 12.67 -19.48 6.02
N ARG A 64 13.99 -19.56 6.06
CA ARG A 64 14.75 -20.71 5.51
C ARG A 64 14.39 -22.03 6.18
N LYS A 65 14.14 -22.03 7.47
CA LYS A 65 13.80 -23.23 8.26
C LYS A 65 12.34 -23.65 8.10
N SER A 66 11.45 -22.72 7.73
CA SER A 66 10.02 -22.99 7.56
C SER A 66 9.65 -23.49 6.14
N ILE A 67 10.52 -23.29 5.15
CA ILE A 67 10.27 -23.75 3.78
C ILE A 67 10.44 -25.27 3.70
N VAL A 68 9.38 -25.95 3.21
CA VAL A 68 9.36 -27.40 3.02
C VAL A 68 9.37 -27.74 1.55
N LEU A 69 10.35 -28.53 1.10
CA LEU A 69 10.40 -29.03 -0.29
C LEU A 69 9.51 -30.27 -0.44
N LEU A 70 8.33 -30.08 -1.01
CA LEU A 70 7.33 -31.15 -1.17
C LEU A 70 7.65 -32.08 -2.34
N LYS A 71 8.33 -31.61 -3.37
CA LYS A 71 8.63 -32.38 -4.58
C LYS A 71 9.89 -31.82 -5.26
N ASN A 72 10.78 -32.70 -5.68
CA ASN A 72 11.95 -32.35 -6.48
C ASN A 72 12.15 -33.41 -7.58
N LYS A 73 11.41 -33.28 -8.68
CA LYS A 73 11.50 -34.21 -9.80
C LYS A 73 12.83 -34.00 -10.54
N ASN A 74 13.53 -35.09 -10.84
CA ASN A 74 14.81 -35.08 -11.53
C ASN A 74 15.91 -34.24 -10.85
N ASN A 75 15.83 -34.04 -9.55
CA ASN A 75 16.77 -33.20 -8.78
C ASN A 75 16.94 -31.80 -9.39
N MET A 76 15.87 -31.20 -9.88
CA MET A 76 15.87 -29.88 -10.52
C MET A 76 16.32 -28.78 -9.54
N LEU A 77 16.02 -28.94 -8.25
CA LEU A 77 16.40 -27.98 -7.20
C LEU A 77 17.58 -28.54 -6.36
N PRO A 78 18.50 -27.69 -5.93
CA PRO A 78 18.59 -26.26 -6.19
C PRO A 78 18.97 -25.95 -7.65
N LEU A 79 18.46 -24.83 -8.20
CA LEU A 79 18.87 -24.38 -9.53
C LEU A 79 20.36 -24.04 -9.57
N ASP A 80 21.01 -24.28 -10.72
CA ASP A 80 22.39 -23.86 -10.93
C ASP A 80 22.50 -22.31 -10.86
N LYS A 81 23.44 -21.81 -10.09
CA LYS A 81 23.72 -20.37 -9.99
C LYS A 81 24.29 -19.77 -11.29
N ASN A 82 24.78 -20.58 -12.18
CA ASN A 82 25.29 -20.17 -13.50
C ASN A 82 24.20 -20.09 -14.57
N ILE A 83 22.94 -20.31 -14.20
CA ILE A 83 21.79 -20.15 -15.10
C ILE A 83 21.82 -18.80 -15.77
N LYS A 84 21.53 -18.74 -17.07
CA LYS A 84 21.63 -17.51 -17.86
C LYS A 84 20.33 -16.73 -17.93
N LYS A 85 19.21 -17.44 -17.93
CA LYS A 85 17.87 -16.84 -18.02
C LYS A 85 16.89 -17.54 -17.11
N ILE A 86 16.08 -16.75 -16.41
CA ILE A 86 15.00 -17.23 -15.54
C ILE A 86 13.75 -16.43 -15.87
N ALA A 87 12.63 -17.11 -16.07
CA ALA A 87 11.31 -16.47 -16.07
C ALA A 87 10.64 -16.68 -14.70
N VAL A 88 10.16 -15.57 -14.13
CA VAL A 88 9.36 -15.56 -12.91
C VAL A 88 7.97 -15.08 -13.29
N VAL A 89 6.96 -15.91 -13.08
CA VAL A 89 5.59 -15.64 -13.54
C VAL A 89 4.64 -15.75 -12.36
N GLY A 90 3.75 -14.80 -12.26
CA GLY A 90 2.70 -14.78 -11.24
C GLY A 90 2.52 -13.42 -10.57
N PRO A 91 1.29 -13.10 -10.15
CA PRO A 91 0.95 -11.78 -9.62
C PRO A 91 1.68 -11.45 -8.31
N ASN A 92 1.98 -12.44 -7.48
CA ASN A 92 2.64 -12.25 -6.19
C ASN A 92 4.16 -12.05 -6.29
N ALA A 93 4.76 -12.32 -7.45
CA ALA A 93 6.21 -12.40 -7.57
C ALA A 93 6.91 -11.04 -7.38
N ALA A 94 6.27 -9.95 -7.78
CA ALA A 94 6.79 -8.58 -7.65
C ALA A 94 5.94 -7.71 -6.71
N ASP A 95 4.91 -8.25 -6.07
CA ASP A 95 4.05 -7.51 -5.16
C ASP A 95 4.68 -7.44 -3.76
N SER A 96 5.09 -6.24 -3.35
CA SER A 96 5.64 -6.00 -2.02
C SER A 96 4.57 -5.97 -0.93
N THR A 97 3.34 -5.57 -1.27
CA THR A 97 2.22 -5.47 -0.32
C THR A 97 1.78 -6.85 0.17
N MET A 98 1.83 -7.85 -0.72
CA MET A 98 1.53 -9.24 -0.38
C MET A 98 2.43 -9.78 0.75
N LEU A 99 3.66 -9.26 0.89
CA LEU A 99 4.60 -9.68 1.93
C LEU A 99 4.25 -9.16 3.33
N TRP A 100 3.34 -8.20 3.44
CA TRP A 100 3.03 -7.56 4.72
C TRP A 100 2.09 -8.39 5.59
N ALA A 101 1.31 -9.29 5.02
CA ALA A 101 0.24 -10.03 5.71
C ALA A 101 -0.86 -9.11 6.27
N ASN A 102 -1.65 -9.60 7.22
CA ASN A 102 -2.68 -8.82 7.89
C ASN A 102 -2.20 -8.32 9.26
N TYR A 103 -2.69 -7.17 9.70
CA TYR A 103 -2.24 -6.52 10.95
C TYR A 103 -0.71 -6.27 11.00
N ASN A 104 -0.15 -5.94 9.86
CA ASN A 104 1.28 -5.66 9.70
C ASN A 104 1.68 -4.29 10.28
N GLY A 105 2.97 -4.12 10.55
CA GLY A 105 3.62 -2.82 10.56
C GLY A 105 4.01 -2.39 9.14
N PHE A 106 4.57 -1.19 9.01
CA PHE A 106 5.13 -0.71 7.75
C PHE A 106 6.64 -0.97 7.76
N PRO A 107 7.12 -1.99 7.02
CA PRO A 107 8.55 -2.28 6.98
C PRO A 107 9.29 -1.19 6.20
N THR A 108 10.51 -0.87 6.63
CA THR A 108 11.37 0.09 5.92
C THR A 108 11.85 -0.46 4.58
N LYS A 109 11.92 -1.78 4.45
CA LYS A 109 12.32 -2.47 3.23
C LYS A 109 11.66 -3.84 3.12
N THR A 110 11.11 -4.12 1.95
CA THR A 110 10.70 -5.47 1.54
C THR A 110 11.64 -5.99 0.45
N VAL A 111 11.72 -7.30 0.31
CA VAL A 111 12.42 -7.97 -0.81
C VAL A 111 11.41 -8.89 -1.47
N THR A 112 10.96 -8.54 -2.66
CA THR A 112 10.06 -9.38 -3.44
C THR A 112 10.76 -10.64 -3.95
N ILE A 113 10.00 -11.61 -4.41
CA ILE A 113 10.57 -12.87 -4.95
C ILE A 113 11.46 -12.57 -6.16
N VAL A 114 11.00 -11.70 -7.05
CA VAL A 114 11.79 -11.26 -8.24
C VAL A 114 13.10 -10.61 -7.82
N GLU A 115 13.06 -9.69 -6.86
CA GLU A 115 14.27 -9.03 -6.32
C GLU A 115 15.21 -10.03 -5.64
N GLY A 116 14.68 -10.95 -4.84
CA GLY A 116 15.44 -11.99 -4.19
C GLY A 116 16.19 -12.88 -5.19
N ILE A 117 15.53 -13.25 -6.30
CA ILE A 117 16.13 -14.02 -7.39
C ILE A 117 17.20 -13.19 -8.09
N ARG A 118 16.91 -11.94 -8.48
CA ARG A 118 17.89 -11.04 -9.11
C ARG A 118 19.14 -10.86 -8.26
N ASN A 119 18.97 -10.65 -6.98
CA ASN A 119 20.08 -10.52 -6.03
C ASN A 119 20.90 -11.80 -5.90
N LYS A 120 20.27 -12.96 -6.09
CA LYS A 120 20.93 -14.28 -5.95
C LYS A 120 21.71 -14.68 -7.19
N VAL A 121 21.25 -14.29 -8.36
CA VAL A 121 21.85 -14.61 -9.68
C VAL A 121 22.06 -13.33 -10.51
N PRO A 122 22.97 -12.43 -10.09
CA PRO A 122 23.11 -11.10 -10.70
C PRO A 122 23.58 -11.13 -12.17
N ASN A 123 24.10 -12.26 -12.63
CA ASN A 123 24.55 -12.47 -14.00
C ASN A 123 23.51 -13.13 -14.89
N ALA A 124 22.33 -13.43 -14.37
CA ALA A 124 21.22 -14.01 -15.12
C ALA A 124 20.26 -12.91 -15.60
N GLU A 125 19.70 -13.09 -16.77
CA GLU A 125 18.54 -12.35 -17.23
C GLU A 125 17.31 -12.87 -16.50
N VAL A 126 16.71 -12.04 -15.63
CA VAL A 126 15.48 -12.40 -14.88
C VAL A 126 14.30 -11.65 -15.48
N ILE A 127 13.49 -12.37 -16.22
CA ILE A 127 12.27 -11.87 -16.87
C ILE A 127 11.10 -12.09 -15.89
N TYR A 128 10.36 -11.00 -15.65
CA TYR A 128 9.13 -11.07 -14.87
C TYR A 128 7.92 -10.84 -15.77
N GLU A 129 6.92 -11.70 -15.64
CA GLU A 129 5.62 -11.56 -16.29
C GLU A 129 4.51 -11.78 -15.24
N LEU A 130 3.53 -10.89 -15.24
CA LEU A 130 2.39 -10.98 -14.34
C LEU A 130 1.61 -12.29 -14.53
N GLY A 131 1.44 -12.71 -15.78
CA GLY A 131 0.69 -13.90 -16.16
C GLY A 131 -0.82 -13.71 -16.06
N CYS A 132 -1.32 -13.51 -14.86
CA CYS A 132 -2.74 -13.25 -14.58
C CYS A 132 -2.89 -12.35 -13.36
N ASN A 133 -4.05 -11.74 -13.19
CA ASN A 133 -4.45 -11.10 -11.94
C ASN A 133 -5.10 -12.10 -10.99
N HIS A 134 -5.28 -11.71 -9.72
CA HIS A 134 -5.92 -12.55 -8.71
C HIS A 134 -7.42 -12.76 -8.98
N THR A 135 -8.10 -11.76 -9.53
CA THR A 135 -9.57 -11.72 -9.61
C THR A 135 -10.11 -11.21 -10.94
N ALA A 136 -9.26 -10.84 -11.90
CA ALA A 136 -9.70 -10.19 -13.13
C ALA A 136 -8.97 -10.71 -14.36
N ASP A 137 -9.68 -10.80 -15.49
CA ASP A 137 -9.14 -11.24 -16.77
C ASP A 137 -8.53 -10.09 -17.59
N PHE A 138 -8.03 -9.08 -16.91
CA PHE A 138 -7.40 -7.93 -17.56
C PHE A 138 -6.18 -7.47 -16.76
N VAL A 139 -5.30 -6.75 -17.44
CA VAL A 139 -4.22 -5.96 -16.86
C VAL A 139 -4.44 -4.48 -17.13
N VAL A 140 -3.99 -3.63 -16.21
CA VAL A 140 -3.96 -2.18 -16.42
C VAL A 140 -2.53 -1.78 -16.73
N THR A 141 -2.28 -1.28 -17.92
CA THR A 141 -1.01 -0.67 -18.28
C THR A 141 -1.01 0.76 -17.74
N ASP A 142 -0.08 1.06 -16.86
CA ASP A 142 0.07 2.40 -16.27
C ASP A 142 0.52 3.42 -17.31
N LEU A 143 -0.13 4.56 -17.31
CA LEU A 143 0.18 5.72 -18.13
C LEU A 143 0.55 6.96 -17.28
N GLY A 144 0.83 6.80 -16.00
CA GLY A 144 1.17 7.89 -15.08
C GLY A 144 2.38 8.71 -15.54
N SER A 145 3.30 8.09 -16.28
CA SER A 145 4.44 8.80 -16.91
C SER A 145 4.05 9.82 -17.99
N HIS A 146 2.80 9.85 -18.43
CA HIS A 146 2.25 10.82 -19.37
C HIS A 146 1.54 11.99 -18.69
N VAL A 147 1.62 12.09 -17.36
CA VAL A 147 1.14 13.25 -16.60
C VAL A 147 2.28 14.20 -16.33
N SER A 148 2.09 15.47 -16.64
CA SER A 148 3.06 16.54 -16.37
C SER A 148 2.36 17.77 -15.78
N SER A 149 3.12 18.67 -15.18
CA SER A 149 2.64 19.90 -14.60
C SER A 149 3.64 21.03 -14.72
N THR A 150 3.30 22.22 -14.25
CA THR A 150 4.24 23.33 -14.13
C THR A 150 5.41 23.06 -13.19
N ALA A 151 5.25 22.08 -12.28
CA ALA A 151 6.29 21.66 -11.35
C ALA A 151 7.21 20.57 -11.92
N GLY A 152 6.87 19.96 -13.06
CA GLY A 152 7.63 18.89 -13.71
C GLY A 152 6.78 17.67 -14.05
N GLN A 153 7.42 16.52 -14.23
CA GLN A 153 6.77 15.24 -14.48
C GLN A 153 5.96 14.79 -13.26
N GLY A 154 4.65 14.65 -13.41
CA GLY A 154 3.70 14.42 -12.34
C GLY A 154 2.83 15.64 -12.05
N PHE A 155 2.31 15.76 -10.85
CA PHE A 155 1.38 16.80 -10.43
C PHE A 155 2.06 17.92 -9.66
N ALA A 156 1.68 19.16 -9.92
CA ALA A 156 1.90 20.24 -8.96
C ALA A 156 0.96 20.03 -7.77
N SER A 157 1.49 20.04 -6.55
CA SER A 157 0.76 19.78 -5.33
C SER A 157 0.75 20.97 -4.38
N GLU A 158 -0.39 21.23 -3.76
CA GLU A 158 -0.59 22.23 -2.71
C GLU A 158 -1.30 21.57 -1.53
N PHE A 159 -0.80 21.79 -0.31
CA PHE A 159 -1.39 21.25 0.91
C PHE A 159 -1.74 22.37 1.86
N PHE A 160 -2.91 22.29 2.50
CA PHE A 160 -3.42 23.28 3.44
C PHE A 160 -3.78 22.60 4.74
N ASN A 161 -3.34 23.16 5.87
CA ASN A 161 -3.68 22.65 7.21
C ASN A 161 -5.07 23.15 7.68
N ASN A 162 -6.05 23.03 6.80
CA ASN A 162 -7.48 23.31 7.04
C ASN A 162 -8.34 22.46 6.07
N THR A 163 -9.65 22.51 6.24
CA THR A 163 -10.63 21.75 5.43
C THR A 163 -11.26 22.55 4.29
N GLU A 164 -10.85 23.82 4.09
CA GLU A 164 -11.48 24.77 3.16
C GLU A 164 -10.60 25.13 1.95
N PHE A 165 -9.35 24.63 1.84
CA PHE A 165 -8.33 25.03 0.85
C PHE A 165 -7.97 26.52 0.91
N GLU A 166 -8.04 27.11 2.08
CA GLU A 166 -7.85 28.55 2.29
C GLU A 166 -6.47 28.92 2.80
N GLY A 167 -6.09 30.18 2.54
CA GLY A 167 -4.85 30.76 3.03
C GLY A 167 -3.61 30.33 2.26
N THR A 168 -2.46 30.49 2.90
CA THR A 168 -1.18 30.07 2.31
C THR A 168 -0.99 28.56 2.50
N PRO A 169 -0.68 27.81 1.42
CA PRO A 169 -0.37 26.40 1.55
C PRO A 169 0.78 26.13 2.52
N ALA A 170 0.61 25.13 3.38
CA ALA A 170 1.65 24.64 4.27
C ALA A 170 2.82 23.98 3.50
N TYR A 171 2.52 23.44 2.32
CA TYR A 171 3.51 22.88 1.42
C TYR A 171 3.06 23.04 -0.03
N LYS A 172 4.02 23.31 -0.92
CA LYS A 172 3.89 23.22 -2.38
C LYS A 172 5.05 22.43 -2.93
N GLY A 173 4.77 21.56 -3.91
CA GLY A 173 5.83 20.74 -4.51
C GLY A 173 5.38 19.94 -5.72
N LEU A 174 6.26 19.06 -6.14
CA LEU A 174 6.00 18.08 -7.19
C LEU A 174 5.62 16.74 -6.55
N ALA A 175 4.46 16.22 -6.92
CA ALA A 175 4.05 14.84 -6.63
C ALA A 175 4.23 14.01 -7.93
N LYS A 176 5.24 13.16 -7.97
CA LYS A 176 5.50 12.30 -9.14
C LYS A 176 4.42 11.25 -9.31
N GLU A 177 3.92 10.75 -8.20
CA GLU A 177 2.85 9.75 -8.08
C GLU A 177 1.91 10.19 -6.97
N LEU A 178 0.64 9.83 -7.07
CA LEU A 178 -0.31 10.02 -5.98
C LEU A 178 -0.57 8.68 -5.32
N HIS A 179 0.31 8.34 -4.40
CA HIS A 179 0.20 7.17 -3.54
C HIS A 179 0.59 7.59 -2.12
N TYR A 180 -0.40 8.06 -1.38
CA TYR A 180 -0.22 8.63 -0.05
C TYR A 180 -0.91 7.79 1.01
N THR A 181 -0.28 7.67 2.17
CA THR A 181 -0.88 7.09 3.37
C THR A 181 -0.31 7.77 4.62
N THR A 182 -1.14 7.94 5.65
CA THR A 182 -0.67 8.34 6.99
C THR A 182 -0.34 7.13 7.86
N GLY A 183 -0.31 5.93 7.29
CA GLY A 183 0.16 4.74 7.98
C GLY A 183 1.53 4.96 8.63
N GLY A 184 1.70 4.51 9.86
CA GLY A 184 2.93 4.75 10.63
C GLY A 184 3.16 6.22 11.04
N ASN A 185 2.12 7.05 11.09
CA ASN A 185 2.18 8.50 11.33
C ASN A 185 3.01 9.27 10.27
N THR A 186 2.95 8.82 9.02
CA THR A 186 3.63 9.48 7.90
C THR A 186 2.80 10.66 7.41
N GLN A 187 3.39 11.85 7.35
CA GLN A 187 2.77 13.02 6.75
C GLN A 187 2.78 12.91 5.22
N PHE A 188 1.75 13.43 4.55
CA PHE A 188 1.70 13.47 3.07
C PHE A 188 2.80 14.37 2.48
N ALA A 189 3.16 15.42 3.20
CA ALA A 189 4.28 16.29 2.84
C ALA A 189 4.82 16.99 4.11
N PRO A 190 6.03 17.58 4.05
CA PRO A 190 6.58 18.32 5.18
C PRO A 190 5.64 19.41 5.69
N ASN A 191 5.49 19.51 7.00
CA ASN A 191 4.64 20.48 7.69
C ASN A 191 3.12 20.32 7.43
N VAL A 192 2.67 19.23 6.82
CA VAL A 192 1.25 18.92 6.65
C VAL A 192 0.76 18.13 7.85
N ASN A 193 -0.39 18.51 8.39
CA ASN A 193 -1.03 17.79 9.49
C ASN A 193 -1.36 16.34 9.09
N LEU A 194 -1.48 15.46 10.08
CA LEU A 194 -1.97 14.09 9.86
C LEU A 194 -3.50 14.04 9.70
N THR A 195 -4.20 15.06 10.22
CA THR A 195 -5.66 15.23 10.16
C THR A 195 -6.02 16.69 9.93
N ASN A 196 -7.26 16.96 9.52
CA ASN A 196 -7.76 18.31 9.24
C ASN A 196 -6.87 19.08 8.23
N PHE A 197 -6.63 18.45 7.09
CA PHE A 197 -5.92 19.07 5.99
C PHE A 197 -6.60 18.82 4.64
N THR A 198 -6.27 19.65 3.67
CA THR A 198 -6.68 19.45 2.28
C THR A 198 -5.46 19.46 1.36
N ALA A 199 -5.61 18.81 0.21
CA ALA A 199 -4.59 18.79 -0.82
C ALA A 199 -5.23 19.03 -2.19
N ARG A 200 -4.55 19.79 -3.03
CA ARG A 200 -4.89 20.00 -4.45
C ARG A 200 -3.73 19.55 -5.31
N PHE A 201 -4.04 18.72 -6.28
CA PHE A 201 -3.09 18.25 -7.27
C PHE A 201 -3.58 18.70 -8.66
N THR A 202 -2.68 19.30 -9.43
CA THR A 202 -2.96 19.74 -10.78
C THR A 202 -1.92 19.24 -11.75
N GLY A 203 -2.35 18.72 -12.88
CA GLY A 203 -1.50 18.20 -13.94
C GLY A 203 -2.23 18.17 -15.27
N GLU A 204 -1.54 17.70 -16.28
CA GLU A 204 -2.05 17.52 -17.62
C GLU A 204 -1.63 16.13 -18.10
N PHE A 205 -2.58 15.33 -18.50
CA PHE A 205 -2.34 14.03 -19.12
C PHE A 205 -2.30 14.18 -20.64
N GLU A 206 -1.19 13.83 -21.28
CA GLU A 206 -1.09 13.73 -22.72
C GLU A 206 -1.28 12.27 -23.14
N SER A 207 -2.36 11.97 -23.87
CA SER A 207 -2.65 10.58 -24.22
C SER A 207 -1.67 10.02 -25.25
N PRO A 208 -1.00 8.88 -24.96
CA PRO A 208 -0.14 8.20 -25.94
C PRO A 208 -0.92 7.37 -26.96
N ILE A 209 -2.23 7.21 -26.78
CA ILE A 209 -3.09 6.32 -27.57
C ILE A 209 -4.43 6.97 -27.93
N ASP A 210 -5.10 6.38 -28.92
CA ASP A 210 -6.53 6.56 -29.17
C ASP A 210 -7.33 5.48 -28.41
N GLY A 211 -8.47 5.84 -27.83
CA GLY A 211 -9.39 4.91 -27.18
C GLY A 211 -9.57 5.10 -25.69
N PRO A 212 -10.11 4.09 -25.00
CA PRO A 212 -10.49 4.21 -23.60
C PRO A 212 -9.29 4.27 -22.66
N VAL A 213 -9.20 5.33 -21.89
CA VAL A 213 -8.23 5.52 -20.79
C VAL A 213 -9.02 5.61 -19.49
N GLU A 214 -8.61 4.86 -18.50
CA GLU A 214 -9.22 4.80 -17.18
C GLU A 214 -8.45 5.70 -16.20
N PHE A 215 -9.19 6.55 -15.49
CA PHE A 215 -8.73 7.36 -14.38
C PHE A 215 -9.38 6.81 -13.11
N LYS A 216 -8.58 6.25 -12.23
CA LYS A 216 -9.04 5.64 -10.99
C LYS A 216 -8.54 6.47 -9.82
N LEU A 217 -9.46 6.91 -8.97
CA LEU A 217 -9.17 7.64 -7.75
C LEU A 217 -9.80 6.91 -6.57
N SER A 218 -9.00 6.63 -5.57
CA SER A 218 -9.45 6.07 -4.29
C SER A 218 -8.84 6.83 -3.13
N GLY A 219 -9.54 6.87 -2.03
CA GLY A 219 -9.07 7.58 -0.85
C GLY A 219 -9.99 7.43 0.34
N ASN A 220 -9.52 7.94 1.44
CA ASN A 220 -10.20 8.03 2.72
C ASN A 220 -10.22 9.51 3.12
N ASP A 221 -11.21 9.93 3.48
CA ASP A 221 -12.34 10.72 3.79
C ASP A 221 -13.05 11.25 2.53
N ALA A 222 -12.48 12.24 1.84
CA ALA A 222 -13.18 12.92 0.75
C ALA A 222 -12.25 13.29 -0.41
N PHE A 223 -12.75 13.12 -1.64
CA PHE A 223 -12.02 13.50 -2.83
C PHE A 223 -12.93 13.92 -3.98
N ARG A 224 -12.36 14.69 -4.93
CA ARG A 224 -12.96 15.06 -6.22
C ARG A 224 -11.94 14.89 -7.32
N LEU A 225 -12.40 14.41 -8.46
CA LEU A 225 -11.63 14.34 -9.70
C LEU A 225 -12.28 15.20 -10.76
N TYR A 226 -11.48 16.03 -11.38
CA TYR A 226 -11.87 16.82 -12.54
C TYR A 226 -10.96 16.43 -13.71
N ILE A 227 -11.58 16.23 -14.88
CA ILE A 227 -10.89 16.08 -16.16
C ILE A 227 -11.40 17.19 -17.05
N ASP A 228 -10.51 17.98 -17.62
CA ASP A 228 -10.80 19.27 -18.22
C ASP A 228 -11.52 20.19 -17.21
N THR A 229 -12.73 20.62 -17.54
CA THR A 229 -13.57 21.43 -16.66
C THR A 229 -14.66 20.62 -15.95
N ALA A 230 -14.82 19.34 -16.29
CA ALA A 230 -15.87 18.49 -15.77
C ALA A 230 -15.46 17.82 -14.46
N LYS A 231 -16.31 17.90 -13.43
CA LYS A 231 -16.19 17.06 -12.24
C LYS A 231 -16.70 15.64 -12.58
N VAL A 232 -15.77 14.69 -12.76
CA VAL A 232 -16.08 13.34 -13.24
C VAL A 232 -16.23 12.32 -12.10
N ALA A 233 -15.72 12.64 -10.91
CA ALA A 233 -15.93 11.83 -9.71
C ALA A 233 -15.96 12.71 -8.47
N GLU A 234 -16.79 12.32 -7.50
CA GLU A 234 -16.87 12.96 -6.19
C GLU A 234 -17.25 11.94 -5.12
N VAL A 235 -16.53 12.00 -4.01
CA VAL A 235 -16.88 11.44 -2.71
C VAL A 235 -16.57 12.54 -1.71
N TRP A 236 -17.58 13.26 -1.21
CA TRP A 236 -17.36 14.43 -0.35
C TRP A 236 -17.94 14.28 1.05
N GLU A 237 -18.73 13.26 1.25
CA GLU A 237 -19.13 12.79 2.56
C GLU A 237 -18.20 11.67 3.00
N ASN A 238 -17.98 11.51 4.31
CA ASN A 238 -17.07 10.51 4.86
C ASN A 238 -17.43 9.09 4.41
N GLU A 239 -16.75 8.59 3.40
CA GLU A 239 -16.77 7.18 2.99
C GLU A 239 -15.39 6.58 3.19
N TYR A 240 -15.27 5.65 4.09
CA TYR A 240 -14.02 4.93 4.31
C TYR A 240 -13.68 4.05 3.09
N GLY A 241 -12.51 4.30 2.50
CA GLY A 241 -12.00 3.45 1.41
C GLY A 241 -12.79 3.56 0.11
N ALA A 242 -13.38 4.72 -0.19
CA ALA A 242 -14.11 4.93 -1.45
C ALA A 242 -13.20 4.86 -2.67
N GLU A 243 -13.74 4.33 -3.77
CA GLU A 243 -13.07 4.24 -5.06
C GLU A 243 -14.02 4.71 -6.17
N LYS A 244 -13.50 5.50 -7.09
CA LYS A 244 -14.21 5.93 -8.31
C LYS A 244 -13.34 5.69 -9.54
N LEU A 245 -13.99 5.20 -10.59
CA LEU A 245 -13.39 4.96 -11.89
C LEU A 245 -14.10 5.84 -12.93
N TYR A 246 -13.33 6.56 -13.72
CA TYR A 246 -13.83 7.33 -14.87
C TYR A 246 -13.09 6.87 -16.13
N THR A 247 -13.83 6.64 -17.21
CA THR A 247 -13.27 6.24 -18.50
C THR A 247 -13.45 7.38 -19.51
N LEU A 248 -12.34 7.85 -20.06
CA LEU A 248 -12.29 8.83 -21.13
C LEU A 248 -11.95 8.14 -22.44
N ASN A 249 -12.68 8.45 -23.53
CA ASN A 249 -12.26 8.04 -24.86
C ASN A 249 -11.25 9.07 -25.39
N ALA A 250 -9.98 8.85 -25.07
CA ALA A 250 -8.90 9.77 -25.34
C ALA A 250 -8.44 9.69 -26.79
N LYS A 251 -7.80 10.76 -27.27
CA LYS A 251 -7.13 10.81 -28.57
C LYS A 251 -5.65 11.00 -28.38
N LYS A 252 -4.87 10.29 -29.15
CA LYS A 252 -3.42 10.35 -29.11
C LYS A 252 -2.91 11.77 -29.35
N GLY A 253 -2.04 12.24 -28.43
CA GLY A 253 -1.45 13.57 -28.46
C GLY A 253 -2.36 14.68 -27.94
N GLU A 254 -3.64 14.40 -27.64
CA GLU A 254 -4.50 15.36 -26.94
C GLU A 254 -4.15 15.41 -25.45
N LYS A 255 -4.30 16.61 -24.91
CA LYS A 255 -3.97 16.96 -23.55
C LYS A 255 -5.24 17.18 -22.72
N TYR A 256 -5.28 16.55 -21.58
CA TYR A 256 -6.43 16.57 -20.68
C TYR A 256 -6.00 17.09 -19.31
N PRO A 257 -6.34 18.35 -18.96
CA PRO A 257 -6.09 18.87 -17.63
C PRO A 257 -6.74 18.03 -16.55
N ILE A 258 -5.98 17.72 -15.51
CA ILE A 258 -6.44 16.97 -14.33
C ILE A 258 -6.35 17.88 -13.11
N LYS A 259 -7.42 17.91 -12.32
CA LYS A 259 -7.40 18.46 -10.98
C LYS A 259 -7.98 17.43 -10.00
N ILE A 260 -7.26 17.18 -8.93
CA ILE A 260 -7.70 16.34 -7.82
C ILE A 260 -7.75 17.22 -6.57
N GLU A 261 -8.86 17.18 -5.87
CA GLU A 261 -9.03 17.78 -4.55
C GLU A 261 -9.26 16.66 -3.54
N TYR A 262 -8.54 16.72 -2.44
CA TYR A 262 -8.59 15.76 -1.35
C TYR A 262 -8.77 16.48 -0.02
N MET A 263 -9.55 15.90 0.88
CA MET A 263 -9.74 16.42 2.22
C MET A 263 -9.70 15.28 3.24
N GLN A 264 -8.86 15.45 4.24
CA GLN A 264 -8.77 14.58 5.40
C GLN A 264 -9.29 15.30 6.64
N ARG A 265 -10.24 14.69 7.34
CA ARG A 265 -10.79 15.21 8.60
C ARG A 265 -10.17 14.49 9.80
N THR A 266 -10.43 13.19 9.94
CA THR A 266 -10.02 12.41 11.12
C THR A 266 -9.56 11.00 10.73
N GLY A 267 -8.82 10.34 11.63
CA GLY A 267 -8.34 8.97 11.39
C GLY A 267 -7.13 8.92 10.47
N SER A 268 -6.94 7.76 9.84
CA SER A 268 -5.87 7.56 8.86
C SER A 268 -6.30 8.07 7.48
N ALA A 269 -5.39 8.74 6.82
CA ALA A 269 -5.55 9.20 5.44
C ALA A 269 -4.91 8.22 4.46
N ASP A 270 -5.54 8.05 3.31
CA ASP A 270 -4.90 7.50 2.13
C ASP A 270 -5.49 8.12 0.87
N LEU A 271 -4.67 8.21 -0.17
CA LEU A 271 -5.06 8.74 -1.48
C LEU A 271 -4.24 8.04 -2.56
N ASN A 272 -4.94 7.41 -3.50
CA ASN A 272 -4.32 6.75 -4.64
C ASN A 272 -4.98 7.21 -5.93
N PHE A 273 -4.16 7.58 -6.90
CA PHE A 273 -4.62 7.91 -8.24
C PHE A 273 -3.78 7.17 -9.27
N THR A 274 -4.47 6.56 -10.25
CA THR A 274 -3.83 5.94 -11.40
C THR A 274 -4.53 6.36 -12.68
N VAL A 275 -3.75 6.44 -13.75
CA VAL A 275 -4.25 6.59 -15.11
C VAL A 275 -3.68 5.46 -15.96
N GLY A 276 -4.52 4.75 -16.72
CA GLY A 276 -4.05 3.58 -17.45
C GLY A 276 -5.03 3.06 -18.46
N VAL A 277 -4.60 2.02 -19.16
CA VAL A 277 -5.39 1.31 -20.16
C VAL A 277 -5.67 -0.10 -19.68
N ARG A 278 -6.93 -0.46 -19.66
CA ARG A 278 -7.35 -1.82 -19.37
C ARG A 278 -7.28 -2.67 -20.64
N THR A 279 -6.49 -3.74 -20.59
CA THR A 279 -6.40 -4.72 -21.67
C THR A 279 -6.70 -6.13 -21.16
N PRO A 280 -7.36 -6.99 -21.93
CA PRO A 280 -7.51 -8.40 -21.58
C PRO A 280 -6.14 -9.05 -21.35
N VAL A 281 -6.07 -10.02 -20.44
CA VAL A 281 -4.85 -10.82 -20.26
C VAL A 281 -4.61 -11.66 -21.50
N ASP A 282 -3.45 -11.46 -22.13
CA ASP A 282 -2.99 -12.30 -23.24
C ASP A 282 -2.09 -13.43 -22.72
N PHE A 283 -2.70 -14.54 -22.35
CA PHE A 283 -1.99 -15.72 -21.87
C PHE A 283 -1.07 -16.34 -22.94
N GLN A 284 -1.40 -16.20 -24.22
CA GLN A 284 -0.58 -16.74 -25.33
C GLN A 284 0.69 -15.92 -25.51
N ALA A 285 0.60 -14.58 -25.41
CA ALA A 285 1.76 -13.71 -25.45
C ALA A 285 2.69 -13.98 -24.26
N THR A 286 2.15 -14.12 -23.04
CA THR A 286 2.93 -14.47 -21.85
C THR A 286 3.62 -15.82 -22.01
N ALA A 287 2.89 -16.86 -22.44
CA ALA A 287 3.44 -18.19 -22.68
C ALA A 287 4.56 -18.16 -23.72
N SER A 288 4.40 -17.39 -24.80
CA SER A 288 5.40 -17.26 -25.85
C SER A 288 6.70 -16.62 -25.38
N LYS A 289 6.62 -15.65 -24.45
CA LYS A 289 7.80 -15.01 -23.87
C LYS A 289 8.64 -15.93 -22.99
N VAL A 290 8.01 -16.92 -22.35
CA VAL A 290 8.65 -17.74 -21.31
C VAL A 290 8.84 -19.21 -21.65
N LYS A 291 8.29 -19.69 -22.77
CA LYS A 291 8.26 -21.13 -23.13
C LYS A 291 9.62 -21.82 -23.19
N ASP A 292 10.67 -21.09 -23.57
CA ASP A 292 12.02 -21.61 -23.75
C ASP A 292 12.95 -21.26 -22.58
N LEU A 293 12.39 -20.83 -21.44
CA LEU A 293 13.14 -20.38 -20.28
C LEU A 293 12.96 -21.33 -19.08
N SER A 294 13.89 -21.27 -18.15
CA SER A 294 13.68 -21.88 -16.82
C SER A 294 12.56 -21.13 -16.13
N LEU A 295 11.43 -21.79 -15.92
CA LEU A 295 10.21 -21.19 -15.40
C LEU A 295 10.08 -21.41 -13.89
N ILE A 296 9.90 -20.33 -13.15
CA ILE A 296 9.45 -20.34 -11.76
C ILE A 296 8.04 -19.74 -11.74
N HIS A 297 7.06 -20.56 -11.42
CA HIS A 297 5.67 -20.12 -11.24
C HIS A 297 5.39 -19.85 -9.75
N ILE A 298 4.88 -18.66 -9.46
CA ILE A 298 4.62 -18.19 -8.10
C ILE A 298 3.20 -17.64 -7.97
#